data_2152a65166bd03d75c4283c2d7defa84
#
_entry.id   2152a65166bd03d75c4283c2d7defa84
#
_cell.length_a   1.000
_cell.length_b   1.000
_cell.length_c   1.000
_cell.angle_alpha   90.00
_cell.angle_beta   90.00
_cell.angle_gamma   90.00
#
_symmetry.space_group_name_H-M   'P 1'
#
loop_
_entity.id
_entity.type
_entity.pdbx_description
1 polymer ?
#
loop_
_entity_poly.entity_id
_entity_poly.type
_entity_poly.pdbx_seq_one_letter_code
_entity_poly.pdbx_strand_id
1 'polypeptide(L)'
;LLTGHKFFCSAPMCDAFLTLAYTDVGPSCFLVPRWRPDGERNNLSIQRLKDKLGNRSNASSEMELHDTWGVMLGGDGRGVATILEMVQGNRFYCCASSAAMMRQGLVQALHHTTHRAAFQKKLIQQPLMRNVLADLALEAEAALALTLRIGRAMDEAARDESAAALARIGTAVGKYWICKRAPGHTYEAMECHGGPGYVEESIMPRLYREAPVNSIWEGSGNIMCLDVLRAMFREKAAVPAILAELDAARGANANLDAATERLKDELADQADLELRARSITELMAITLQG
;
A
#
# COMPACT_ATOMS: atom_id res chain seq x y z
N LEU A 1 -2.87 2.43 32.86
CA LEU A 1 -2.17 1.13 32.72
C LEU A 1 -2.91 0.28 31.69
N LEU A 2 -2.16 -0.46 30.88
CA LEU A 2 -2.68 -1.29 29.77
C LEU A 2 -2.32 -2.73 30.00
N THR A 3 -3.31 -3.63 29.86
CA THR A 3 -3.10 -5.07 29.96
C THR A 3 -3.72 -5.75 28.74
N GLY A 4 -2.99 -6.69 28.14
CA GLY A 4 -3.47 -7.46 26.99
C GLY A 4 -2.38 -7.94 26.07
N HIS A 5 -2.79 -8.69 25.04
CA HIS A 5 -1.94 -9.30 24.04
C HIS A 5 -1.98 -8.52 22.72
N LYS A 6 -0.80 -8.28 22.14
CA LYS A 6 -0.65 -7.77 20.78
C LYS A 6 -0.09 -8.84 19.86
N PHE A 7 -0.95 -9.37 18.99
CA PHE A 7 -0.56 -10.45 18.06
C PHE A 7 0.50 -10.01 17.04
N PHE A 8 0.48 -8.70 16.67
CA PHE A 8 1.54 -8.08 15.88
C PHE A 8 2.02 -6.78 16.54
N CYS A 9 3.30 -6.73 16.87
CA CYS A 9 4.06 -5.52 17.11
C CYS A 9 5.18 -5.49 16.06
N SER A 10 5.08 -4.60 15.08
CA SER A 10 5.93 -4.65 13.88
C SER A 10 7.37 -4.31 14.14
N ALA A 11 7.64 -3.38 15.06
CA ALA A 11 8.98 -2.90 15.36
C ALA A 11 9.22 -2.83 16.88
N PRO A 12 9.35 -3.99 17.55
CA PRO A 12 9.45 -4.06 19.02
C PRO A 12 10.73 -3.41 19.57
N MET A 13 11.70 -3.10 18.69
CA MET A 13 12.91 -2.38 19.03
C MET A 13 12.71 -0.84 19.12
N CYS A 14 11.57 -0.30 18.69
CA CYS A 14 11.29 1.13 18.78
C CYS A 14 11.20 1.60 20.22
N ASP A 15 11.51 2.90 20.45
CA ASP A 15 11.48 3.49 21.79
C ASP A 15 10.07 3.70 22.30
N ALA A 16 9.07 3.81 21.41
CA ALA A 16 7.67 3.94 21.75
C ALA A 16 6.77 3.33 20.69
N PHE A 17 5.53 3.02 21.09
CA PHE A 17 4.50 2.40 20.25
C PHE A 17 3.20 3.19 20.34
N LEU A 18 2.51 3.32 19.21
CA LEU A 18 1.10 3.66 19.19
C LEU A 18 0.27 2.37 19.26
N THR A 19 -0.66 2.31 20.18
CA THR A 19 -1.54 1.14 20.34
C THR A 19 -2.96 1.55 20.68
N LEU A 20 -3.91 0.71 20.28
CA LEU A 20 -5.30 0.84 20.69
C LEU A 20 -5.56 -0.05 21.90
N ALA A 21 -6.27 0.47 22.87
CA ALA A 21 -6.83 -0.27 23.99
C ALA A 21 -8.22 0.25 24.31
N TYR A 22 -9.02 -0.58 24.97
CA TYR A 22 -10.37 -0.18 25.40
C TYR A 22 -10.31 0.53 26.73
N THR A 23 -11.06 1.62 26.83
CA THR A 23 -11.49 2.27 28.07
C THR A 23 -12.99 2.00 28.27
N ASP A 24 -13.56 2.52 29.34
CA ASP A 24 -15.02 2.44 29.58
C ASP A 24 -15.83 3.17 28.50
N VAL A 25 -15.21 4.15 27.81
CA VAL A 25 -15.85 4.93 26.74
C VAL A 25 -15.74 4.21 25.39
N GLY A 26 -14.64 3.46 25.16
CA GLY A 26 -14.41 2.76 23.91
C GLY A 26 -12.93 2.66 23.50
N PRO A 27 -12.65 2.27 22.24
CA PRO A 27 -11.29 2.12 21.76
C PRO A 27 -10.57 3.49 21.72
N SER A 28 -9.50 3.61 22.47
CA SER A 28 -8.67 4.82 22.63
C SER A 28 -7.23 4.55 22.21
N CYS A 29 -6.54 5.59 21.75
CA CYS A 29 -5.16 5.52 21.30
C CYS A 29 -4.20 5.87 22.43
N PHE A 30 -3.14 5.10 22.57
CA PHE A 30 -2.12 5.29 23.60
C PHE A 30 -0.72 5.30 22.99
N LEU A 31 0.12 6.22 23.48
CA LEU A 31 1.55 6.18 23.33
C LEU A 31 2.13 5.35 24.47
N VAL A 32 2.81 4.27 24.14
CA VAL A 32 3.42 3.35 25.08
C VAL A 32 4.93 3.36 24.88
N PRO A 33 5.73 3.99 25.75
CA PRO A 33 7.18 4.00 25.63
C PRO A 33 7.79 2.73 26.24
N ARG A 34 9.01 2.38 25.79
CA ARG A 34 9.81 1.30 26.39
C ARG A 34 10.33 1.64 27.79
N TRP A 35 10.62 2.91 28.01
CA TRP A 35 11.07 3.45 29.30
C TRP A 35 10.05 4.44 29.80
N ARG A 36 9.68 4.29 31.05
CA ARG A 36 8.73 5.20 31.72
C ARG A 36 9.43 6.54 32.03
N PRO A 37 8.66 7.61 32.29
CA PRO A 37 9.22 8.91 32.66
C PRO A 37 10.07 8.91 33.94
N ASP A 38 9.86 7.92 34.82
CA ASP A 38 10.66 7.74 36.04
C ASP A 38 12.01 7.04 35.80
N GLY A 39 12.33 6.70 34.53
CA GLY A 39 13.56 6.02 34.17
C GLY A 39 13.53 4.50 34.27
N GLU A 40 12.41 3.93 34.76
CA GLU A 40 12.24 2.48 34.84
C GLU A 40 11.80 1.89 33.49
N ARG A 41 12.17 0.64 33.26
CA ARG A 41 11.71 -0.10 32.10
C ARG A 41 10.19 -0.35 32.19
N ASN A 42 9.49 -0.06 31.10
CA ASN A 42 8.05 -0.30 31.06
C ASN A 42 7.74 -1.80 31.01
N ASN A 43 6.58 -2.17 31.54
CA ASN A 43 6.20 -3.57 31.76
C ASN A 43 5.57 -4.18 30.49
N LEU A 44 6.39 -4.41 29.48
CA LEU A 44 6.01 -5.06 28.23
C LEU A 44 6.99 -6.21 27.92
N SER A 45 6.46 -7.32 27.43
CA SER A 45 7.22 -8.55 27.19
C SER A 45 7.06 -9.05 25.77
N ILE A 46 8.17 -9.18 25.04
CA ILE A 46 8.20 -9.84 23.73
C ILE A 46 8.11 -11.35 23.97
N GLN A 47 7.08 -11.99 23.40
CA GLN A 47 6.87 -13.43 23.55
C GLN A 47 7.64 -14.22 22.51
N ARG A 48 7.58 -13.80 21.26
CA ARG A 48 8.32 -14.41 20.14
C ARG A 48 8.40 -13.47 18.94
N LEU A 49 9.34 -13.72 18.06
CA LEU A 49 9.38 -13.14 16.72
C LEU A 49 8.54 -14.01 15.76
N LYS A 50 7.89 -13.36 14.81
CA LYS A 50 7.08 -14.04 13.79
C LYS A 50 8.00 -14.70 12.75
N ASP A 51 7.78 -15.98 12.46
CA ASP A 51 8.29 -16.61 11.23
C ASP A 51 7.34 -16.24 10.07
N LYS A 52 7.85 -15.49 9.12
CA LYS A 52 7.05 -14.84 8.07
C LYS A 52 7.52 -15.26 6.68
N LEU A 53 6.62 -15.19 5.69
CA LEU A 53 6.94 -15.42 4.29
C LEU A 53 8.06 -14.48 3.80
N GLY A 54 7.92 -13.18 4.06
CA GLY A 54 8.85 -12.11 3.72
C GLY A 54 8.95 -11.09 4.85
N ASN A 55 9.54 -9.91 4.54
CA ASN A 55 9.78 -8.85 5.54
C ASN A 55 10.54 -9.37 6.79
N ARG A 56 11.48 -10.30 6.57
CA ARG A 56 12.19 -11.01 7.65
C ARG A 56 13.21 -10.13 8.34
N SER A 57 13.67 -9.05 7.71
CA SER A 57 14.53 -8.05 8.33
C SER A 57 13.81 -7.21 9.39
N ASN A 58 12.48 -7.17 9.36
CA ASN A 58 11.67 -6.52 10.39
C ASN A 58 11.31 -7.55 11.48
N ALA A 59 11.66 -7.24 12.73
CA ALA A 59 11.51 -8.14 13.88
C ALA A 59 10.08 -8.19 14.43
N SER A 60 9.06 -8.33 13.57
CA SER A 60 7.66 -8.42 13.99
C SER A 60 7.46 -9.45 15.10
N SER A 61 6.87 -9.04 16.21
CA SER A 61 6.74 -9.86 17.40
C SER A 61 5.30 -9.98 17.90
N GLU A 62 5.07 -10.95 18.76
CA GLU A 62 3.94 -11.00 19.70
C GLU A 62 4.38 -10.35 21.00
N MET A 63 3.51 -9.54 21.61
CA MET A 63 3.84 -8.77 22.78
C MET A 63 2.72 -8.85 23.82
N GLU A 64 3.10 -9.05 25.07
CA GLU A 64 2.22 -8.94 26.25
C GLU A 64 2.44 -7.61 26.95
N LEU A 65 1.34 -6.99 27.32
CA LEU A 65 1.27 -5.80 28.15
C LEU A 65 0.74 -6.21 29.52
N HIS A 66 1.51 -5.94 30.57
CA HIS A 66 1.17 -6.28 31.96
C HIS A 66 1.17 -5.02 32.80
N ASP A 67 0.00 -4.39 32.97
CA ASP A 67 -0.11 -3.08 33.61
C ASP A 67 0.90 -2.06 33.04
N THR A 68 1.03 -2.11 31.73
CA THR A 68 1.99 -1.29 30.99
C THR A 68 1.58 0.16 31.00
N TRP A 69 2.49 1.05 31.41
CA TRP A 69 2.23 2.47 31.42
C TRP A 69 2.10 3.04 29.99
N GLY A 70 1.13 3.90 29.78
CA GLY A 70 0.92 4.60 28.52
C GLY A 70 0.17 5.91 28.72
N VAL A 71 0.34 6.82 27.76
CA VAL A 71 -0.37 8.11 27.73
C VAL A 71 -1.41 8.09 26.64
N MET A 72 -2.65 8.45 26.96
CA MET A 72 -3.72 8.58 25.98
C MET A 72 -3.40 9.73 25.01
N LEU A 73 -3.58 9.47 23.72
CA LEU A 73 -3.49 10.46 22.65
C LEU A 73 -4.89 10.70 22.06
N GLY A 74 -5.22 11.97 21.86
CA GLY A 74 -6.54 12.37 21.37
C GLY A 74 -7.64 12.19 22.41
N GLY A 75 -8.88 12.12 21.98
CA GLY A 75 -10.04 11.97 22.85
C GLY A 75 -10.32 10.52 23.23
N ASP A 76 -10.84 10.31 24.44
CA ASP A 76 -11.30 9.01 24.91
C ASP A 76 -12.42 8.45 24.00
N GLY A 77 -12.36 7.18 23.66
CA GLY A 77 -13.26 6.53 22.70
C GLY A 77 -13.01 6.92 21.22
N ARG A 78 -12.02 7.78 20.92
CA ARG A 78 -11.69 8.22 19.56
C ARG A 78 -10.40 7.64 19.01
N GLY A 79 -9.90 6.58 19.60
CA GLY A 79 -8.60 6.01 19.27
C GLY A 79 -8.43 5.61 17.81
N VAL A 80 -9.48 5.08 17.17
CA VAL A 80 -9.43 4.71 15.75
C VAL A 80 -9.22 5.95 14.88
N ALA A 81 -9.95 7.05 15.12
CA ALA A 81 -9.77 8.29 14.36
C ALA A 81 -8.34 8.84 14.54
N THR A 82 -7.85 8.84 15.78
CA THR A 82 -6.50 9.32 16.12
C THR A 82 -5.40 8.51 15.42
N ILE A 83 -5.46 7.18 15.45
CA ILE A 83 -4.40 6.35 14.86
C ILE A 83 -4.45 6.35 13.31
N LEU A 84 -5.62 6.63 12.73
CA LEU A 84 -5.77 6.69 11.27
C LEU A 84 -4.98 7.82 10.61
N GLU A 85 -4.63 8.88 11.34
CA GLU A 85 -3.76 9.95 10.85
C GLU A 85 -2.37 9.37 10.47
N MET A 86 -1.79 8.56 11.35
CA MET A 86 -0.53 7.87 11.07
C MET A 86 -0.70 6.78 9.99
N VAL A 87 -1.79 6.01 10.05
CA VAL A 87 -2.07 4.90 9.11
C VAL A 87 -2.18 5.40 7.67
N GLN A 88 -2.66 6.61 7.42
CA GLN A 88 -2.72 7.18 6.08
C GLN A 88 -1.31 7.30 5.45
N GLY A 89 -0.33 7.75 6.22
CA GLY A 89 1.08 7.76 5.80
C GLY A 89 1.62 6.35 5.52
N ASN A 90 1.34 5.39 6.39
CA ASN A 90 1.77 4.00 6.21
C ASN A 90 1.16 3.36 4.95
N ARG A 91 -0.09 3.66 4.63
CA ARG A 91 -0.74 3.22 3.39
C ARG A 91 -0.04 3.75 2.15
N PHE A 92 0.37 5.02 2.18
CA PHE A 92 1.19 5.60 1.11
C PHE A 92 2.55 4.91 0.99
N TYR A 93 3.22 4.60 2.10
CA TYR A 93 4.46 3.81 2.09
C TYR A 93 4.27 2.42 1.51
N CYS A 94 3.11 1.78 1.69
CA CYS A 94 2.80 0.52 1.02
C CYS A 94 2.76 0.68 -0.51
N CYS A 95 2.18 1.78 -1.03
CA CYS A 95 2.20 2.09 -2.47
C CYS A 95 3.64 2.28 -2.97
N ALA A 96 4.42 3.14 -2.30
CA ALA A 96 5.79 3.46 -2.67
C ALA A 96 6.69 2.21 -2.65
N SER A 97 6.57 1.40 -1.59
CA SER A 97 7.34 0.15 -1.45
C SER A 97 6.98 -0.87 -2.54
N SER A 98 5.69 -1.00 -2.87
CA SER A 98 5.24 -1.91 -3.93
C SER A 98 5.72 -1.45 -5.32
N ALA A 99 5.58 -0.16 -5.64
CA ALA A 99 6.10 0.42 -6.88
C ALA A 99 7.63 0.25 -7.00
N ALA A 100 8.36 0.44 -5.90
CA ALA A 100 9.81 0.22 -5.85
C ALA A 100 10.19 -1.25 -6.10
N MET A 101 9.46 -2.21 -5.54
CA MET A 101 9.68 -3.64 -5.82
C MET A 101 9.39 -4.01 -7.27
N MET A 102 8.30 -3.47 -7.85
CA MET A 102 8.00 -3.66 -9.27
C MET A 102 9.12 -3.09 -10.14
N ARG A 103 9.58 -1.87 -9.86
CA ARG A 103 10.72 -1.25 -10.56
C ARG A 103 12.00 -2.08 -10.43
N GLN A 104 12.30 -2.59 -9.24
CA GLN A 104 13.48 -3.42 -9.00
C GLN A 104 13.38 -4.74 -9.75
N GLY A 105 12.21 -5.41 -9.75
CA GLY A 105 11.97 -6.63 -10.53
C GLY A 105 12.20 -6.42 -12.02
N LEU A 106 11.63 -5.33 -12.57
CA LEU A 106 11.83 -4.95 -13.97
C LEU A 106 13.32 -4.72 -14.31
N VAL A 107 14.06 -3.98 -13.48
CA VAL A 107 15.49 -3.70 -13.70
C VAL A 107 16.29 -5.00 -13.76
N GLN A 108 16.03 -5.93 -12.86
CA GLN A 108 16.70 -7.23 -12.84
C GLN A 108 16.36 -8.06 -14.08
N ALA A 109 15.08 -8.10 -14.46
CA ALA A 109 14.61 -8.81 -15.64
C ALA A 109 15.24 -8.24 -16.94
N LEU A 110 15.26 -6.90 -17.09
CA LEU A 110 15.89 -6.21 -18.22
C LEU A 110 17.40 -6.51 -18.28
N HIS A 111 18.09 -6.42 -17.13
CA HIS A 111 19.52 -6.74 -17.08
C HIS A 111 19.80 -8.17 -17.51
N HIS A 112 19.10 -9.13 -16.90
CA HIS A 112 19.28 -10.55 -17.23
C HIS A 112 19.02 -10.84 -18.71
N THR A 113 17.88 -10.40 -19.25
CA THR A 113 17.47 -10.68 -20.61
C THR A 113 18.34 -10.01 -21.69
N THR A 114 18.94 -8.86 -21.32
CA THR A 114 19.91 -8.16 -22.19
C THR A 114 21.25 -8.92 -22.32
N HIS A 115 21.65 -9.66 -21.28
CA HIS A 115 22.94 -10.35 -21.26
C HIS A 115 22.82 -11.86 -21.58
N ARG A 116 21.76 -12.52 -21.14
CA ARG A 116 21.54 -13.95 -21.34
C ARG A 116 21.12 -14.25 -22.77
N ALA A 117 21.82 -15.20 -23.41
CA ALA A 117 21.47 -15.75 -24.72
C ALA A 117 20.93 -17.18 -24.58
N ALA A 118 19.88 -17.49 -25.33
CA ALA A 118 19.31 -18.80 -25.53
C ALA A 118 18.72 -18.88 -26.95
N PHE A 119 18.70 -20.08 -27.54
CA PHE A 119 18.19 -20.26 -28.91
C PHE A 119 18.85 -19.31 -29.91
N GLN A 120 20.17 -19.15 -29.81
CA GLN A 120 21.02 -18.33 -30.68
C GLN A 120 20.78 -16.81 -30.65
N LYS A 121 19.98 -16.32 -29.74
CA LYS A 121 19.68 -14.89 -29.59
C LYS A 121 19.71 -14.50 -28.12
N LYS A 122 19.90 -13.20 -27.83
CA LYS A 122 19.65 -12.63 -26.51
C LYS A 122 18.17 -12.75 -26.16
N LEU A 123 17.83 -13.00 -24.88
CA LEU A 123 16.43 -13.17 -24.48
C LEU A 123 15.59 -11.93 -24.83
N ILE A 124 16.12 -10.73 -24.65
CA ILE A 124 15.46 -9.47 -25.02
C ILE A 124 15.14 -9.36 -26.52
N GLN A 125 15.78 -10.12 -27.37
CA GLN A 125 15.53 -10.16 -28.82
C GLN A 125 14.41 -11.13 -29.21
N GLN A 126 13.96 -11.96 -28.29
CA GLN A 126 12.84 -12.88 -28.48
C GLN A 126 11.51 -12.11 -28.43
N PRO A 127 10.61 -12.28 -29.43
CA PRO A 127 9.37 -11.49 -29.50
C PRO A 127 8.48 -11.62 -28.26
N LEU A 128 8.28 -12.83 -27.74
CA LEU A 128 7.45 -13.05 -26.53
C LEU A 128 8.07 -12.40 -25.29
N MET A 129 9.40 -12.51 -25.12
CA MET A 129 10.08 -11.85 -24.01
C MET A 129 9.93 -10.33 -24.08
N ARG A 130 9.97 -9.75 -25.29
CA ARG A 130 9.76 -8.31 -25.45
C ARG A 130 8.36 -7.88 -25.03
N ASN A 131 7.33 -8.67 -25.31
CA ASN A 131 5.97 -8.39 -24.84
C ASN A 131 5.90 -8.41 -23.30
N VAL A 132 6.45 -9.46 -22.67
CA VAL A 132 6.47 -9.56 -21.21
C VAL A 132 7.20 -8.37 -20.58
N LEU A 133 8.38 -8.02 -21.10
CA LEU A 133 9.15 -6.87 -20.60
C LEU A 133 8.42 -5.53 -20.82
N ALA A 134 7.66 -5.40 -21.91
CA ALA A 134 6.85 -4.21 -22.15
C ALA A 134 5.70 -4.08 -21.14
N ASP A 135 5.00 -5.18 -20.84
CA ASP A 135 3.93 -5.21 -19.83
C ASP A 135 4.49 -4.90 -18.45
N LEU A 136 5.62 -5.50 -18.06
CA LEU A 136 6.29 -5.19 -16.80
C LEU A 136 6.72 -3.72 -16.71
N ALA A 137 7.20 -3.14 -17.81
CA ALA A 137 7.62 -1.74 -17.86
C ALA A 137 6.42 -0.80 -17.68
N LEU A 138 5.32 -1.03 -18.41
CA LEU A 138 4.10 -0.23 -18.32
C LEU A 138 3.50 -0.28 -16.89
N GLU A 139 3.39 -1.47 -16.31
CA GLU A 139 2.89 -1.62 -14.95
C GLU A 139 3.77 -0.92 -13.90
N ALA A 140 5.11 -1.03 -14.03
CA ALA A 140 6.03 -0.39 -13.11
C ALA A 140 6.00 1.16 -13.23
N GLU A 141 5.92 1.70 -14.44
CA GLU A 141 5.81 3.14 -14.70
C GLU A 141 4.48 3.69 -14.20
N ALA A 142 3.38 3.02 -14.49
CA ALA A 142 2.04 3.40 -14.04
C ALA A 142 1.94 3.39 -12.49
N ALA A 143 2.51 2.36 -11.84
CA ALA A 143 2.57 2.30 -10.37
C ALA A 143 3.39 3.45 -9.78
N LEU A 144 4.53 3.78 -10.39
CA LEU A 144 5.38 4.89 -9.96
C LEU A 144 4.68 6.24 -10.16
N ALA A 145 4.10 6.48 -11.32
CA ALA A 145 3.40 7.73 -11.65
C ALA A 145 2.25 8.00 -10.67
N LEU A 146 1.39 7.00 -10.43
CA LEU A 146 0.30 7.11 -9.47
C LEU A 146 0.82 7.36 -8.04
N THR A 147 1.88 6.65 -7.62
CA THR A 147 2.48 6.86 -6.30
C THR A 147 3.01 8.28 -6.14
N LEU A 148 3.75 8.80 -7.12
CA LEU A 148 4.29 10.15 -7.08
C LEU A 148 3.18 11.21 -7.13
N ARG A 149 2.11 10.98 -7.91
CA ARG A 149 0.96 11.89 -7.94
C ARG A 149 0.25 11.97 -6.59
N ILE A 150 0.07 10.82 -5.90
CA ILE A 150 -0.48 10.80 -4.54
C ILE A 150 0.46 11.52 -3.57
N GLY A 151 1.76 11.25 -3.65
CA GLY A 151 2.76 11.93 -2.81
C GLY A 151 2.72 13.44 -2.95
N ARG A 152 2.66 13.95 -4.20
CA ARG A 152 2.48 15.38 -4.47
C ARG A 152 1.20 15.93 -3.85
N ALA A 153 0.09 15.21 -3.97
CA ALA A 153 -1.17 15.63 -3.36
C ALA A 153 -1.07 15.70 -1.82
N MET A 154 -0.32 14.80 -1.19
CA MET A 154 -0.04 14.86 0.26
C MET A 154 0.80 16.08 0.64
N ASP A 155 1.80 16.44 -0.15
CA ASP A 155 2.64 17.63 0.09
C ASP A 155 1.83 18.94 -0.05
N GLU A 156 0.86 18.97 -0.95
CA GLU A 156 -0.01 20.12 -1.22
C GLU A 156 -1.22 20.19 -0.26
N ALA A 157 -1.59 19.10 0.40
CA ALA A 157 -2.82 18.94 1.20
C ALA A 157 -3.03 20.01 2.28
N ALA A 158 -1.97 20.55 2.86
CA ALA A 158 -2.06 21.59 3.89
C ALA A 158 -2.53 22.97 3.35
N ARG A 159 -2.51 23.16 2.02
CA ARG A 159 -2.76 24.46 1.37
C ARG A 159 -3.87 24.38 0.31
N ASP A 160 -4.30 23.17 -0.07
CA ASP A 160 -5.27 22.91 -1.12
C ASP A 160 -6.21 21.78 -0.72
N GLU A 161 -7.50 22.11 -0.55
CA GLU A 161 -8.55 21.14 -0.21
C GLU A 161 -8.73 20.06 -1.28
N SER A 162 -8.57 20.39 -2.56
CA SER A 162 -8.67 19.43 -3.66
C SER A 162 -7.52 18.43 -3.59
N ALA A 163 -6.29 18.91 -3.33
CA ALA A 163 -5.14 18.05 -3.09
C ALA A 163 -5.32 17.17 -1.86
N ALA A 164 -5.85 17.71 -0.77
CA ALA A 164 -6.16 16.93 0.44
C ALA A 164 -7.18 15.81 0.15
N ALA A 165 -8.23 16.12 -0.60
CA ALA A 165 -9.24 15.14 -1.00
C ALA A 165 -8.66 14.08 -1.94
N LEU A 166 -7.83 14.47 -2.92
CA LEU A 166 -7.14 13.54 -3.81
C LEU A 166 -6.16 12.64 -3.03
N ALA A 167 -5.36 13.21 -2.12
CA ALA A 167 -4.47 12.43 -1.26
C ALA A 167 -5.25 11.39 -0.43
N ARG A 168 -6.38 11.78 0.12
CA ARG A 168 -7.22 10.92 0.95
C ARG A 168 -7.79 9.73 0.20
N ILE A 169 -8.46 9.94 -0.92
CA ILE A 169 -9.07 8.85 -1.71
C ILE A 169 -8.02 8.13 -2.54
N GLY A 170 -7.09 8.86 -3.16
CA GLY A 170 -6.04 8.32 -4.01
C GLY A 170 -5.12 7.35 -3.29
N THR A 171 -4.82 7.59 -1.99
CA THR A 171 -4.03 6.65 -1.19
C THR A 171 -4.73 5.29 -1.04
N ALA A 172 -6.05 5.27 -0.83
CA ALA A 172 -6.80 4.02 -0.73
C ALA A 172 -6.86 3.28 -2.08
N VAL A 173 -7.08 4.02 -3.17
CA VAL A 173 -7.07 3.51 -4.56
C VAL A 173 -5.70 2.94 -4.91
N GLY A 174 -4.63 3.72 -4.71
CA GLY A 174 -3.25 3.31 -5.02
C GLY A 174 -2.82 2.10 -4.19
N LYS A 175 -3.12 2.11 -2.89
CA LYS A 175 -2.78 0.98 -2.02
C LYS A 175 -3.51 -0.29 -2.43
N TYR A 176 -4.79 -0.23 -2.78
CA TYR A 176 -5.49 -1.39 -3.30
C TYR A 176 -4.82 -1.92 -4.57
N TRP A 177 -4.65 -1.05 -5.56
CA TRP A 177 -4.23 -1.47 -6.89
C TRP A 177 -2.74 -1.85 -6.96
N ILE A 178 -1.85 -0.95 -6.60
CA ILE A 178 -0.41 -1.14 -6.73
C ILE A 178 0.07 -2.33 -5.88
N CYS A 179 -0.37 -2.41 -4.61
CA CYS A 179 0.06 -3.51 -3.74
C CYS A 179 -0.50 -4.86 -4.18
N LYS A 180 -1.67 -4.87 -4.84
CA LYS A 180 -2.28 -6.09 -5.37
C LYS A 180 -1.59 -6.57 -6.65
N ARG A 181 -1.05 -5.65 -7.44
CA ARG A 181 -0.31 -5.97 -8.68
C ARG A 181 1.12 -6.44 -8.42
N ALA A 182 1.77 -5.93 -7.39
CA ALA A 182 3.17 -6.19 -7.09
C ALA A 182 3.55 -7.68 -6.99
N PRO A 183 2.77 -8.58 -6.35
CA PRO A 183 3.12 -10.01 -6.30
C PRO A 183 3.17 -10.67 -7.68
N GLY A 184 2.17 -10.43 -8.54
CA GLY A 184 2.16 -10.95 -9.90
C GLY A 184 3.29 -10.40 -10.75
N HIS A 185 3.57 -9.10 -10.63
CA HIS A 185 4.66 -8.43 -11.33
C HIS A 185 6.03 -8.98 -10.94
N THR A 186 6.30 -9.14 -9.64
CA THR A 186 7.57 -9.69 -9.15
C THR A 186 7.73 -11.17 -9.51
N TYR A 187 6.64 -11.94 -9.57
CA TYR A 187 6.63 -13.32 -10.05
C TYR A 187 7.00 -13.38 -11.54
N GLU A 188 6.35 -12.61 -12.39
CA GLU A 188 6.63 -12.55 -13.84
C GLU A 188 8.09 -12.12 -14.09
N ALA A 189 8.57 -11.10 -13.37
CA ALA A 189 9.97 -10.67 -13.43
C ALA A 189 10.94 -11.79 -13.00
N MET A 190 10.59 -12.59 -12.00
CA MET A 190 11.37 -13.77 -11.58
C MET A 190 11.39 -14.84 -12.69
N GLU A 191 10.26 -15.09 -13.34
CA GLU A 191 10.13 -16.06 -14.43
C GLU A 191 11.00 -15.69 -15.63
N CYS A 192 11.18 -14.39 -15.92
CA CYS A 192 12.11 -13.91 -16.96
C CYS A 192 13.56 -14.38 -16.78
N HIS A 193 13.96 -14.76 -15.57
CA HIS A 193 15.32 -15.26 -15.27
C HIS A 193 15.46 -16.77 -15.46
N GLY A 194 14.35 -17.52 -15.52
CA GLY A 194 14.38 -18.97 -15.45
C GLY A 194 14.92 -19.47 -14.11
N GLY A 195 15.68 -20.58 -14.10
CA GLY A 195 16.26 -21.16 -12.87
C GLY A 195 17.02 -20.18 -11.98
N PRO A 196 17.89 -19.30 -12.50
CA PRO A 196 18.55 -18.25 -11.72
C PRO A 196 17.62 -17.31 -10.96
N GLY A 197 16.39 -17.11 -11.43
CA GLY A 197 15.38 -16.31 -10.71
C GLY A 197 14.81 -16.99 -9.48
N TYR A 198 14.90 -18.32 -9.38
CA TYR A 198 14.28 -19.12 -8.33
C TYR A 198 15.23 -19.50 -7.19
N VAL A 199 16.53 -19.28 -7.36
CA VAL A 199 17.55 -19.62 -6.35
C VAL A 199 17.86 -18.41 -5.47
N GLU A 200 18.17 -18.68 -4.20
CA GLU A 200 18.36 -17.64 -3.16
C GLU A 200 19.59 -16.74 -3.38
N GLU A 201 20.50 -17.12 -4.27
CA GLU A 201 21.65 -16.30 -4.70
C GLU A 201 21.22 -15.05 -5.50
N SER A 202 20.01 -15.08 -6.07
CA SER A 202 19.42 -13.90 -6.72
C SER A 202 18.48 -13.14 -5.77
N ILE A 203 18.24 -11.87 -6.09
CA ILE A 203 17.30 -11.05 -5.31
C ILE A 203 15.82 -11.43 -5.58
N MET A 204 15.54 -12.15 -6.68
CA MET A 204 14.19 -12.38 -7.15
C MET A 204 13.29 -13.13 -6.17
N PRO A 205 13.73 -14.23 -5.52
CA PRO A 205 12.93 -14.92 -4.49
C PRO A 205 12.55 -13.98 -3.34
N ARG A 206 13.49 -13.12 -2.93
CA ARG A 206 13.23 -12.15 -1.87
C ARG A 206 12.19 -11.11 -2.30
N LEU A 207 12.30 -10.51 -3.48
CA LEU A 207 11.33 -9.55 -3.99
C LEU A 207 9.91 -10.15 -4.03
N TYR A 208 9.80 -11.39 -4.51
CA TYR A 208 8.53 -12.10 -4.56
C TYR A 208 7.93 -12.34 -3.16
N ARG A 209 8.75 -12.76 -2.19
CA ARG A 209 8.28 -12.98 -0.81
C ARG A 209 7.94 -11.68 -0.06
N GLU A 210 8.57 -10.56 -0.39
CA GLU A 210 8.29 -9.25 0.22
C GLU A 210 6.97 -8.66 -0.29
N ALA A 211 6.62 -8.89 -1.56
CA ALA A 211 5.52 -8.20 -2.22
C ALA A 211 4.13 -8.41 -1.58
N PRO A 212 3.70 -9.61 -1.14
CA PRO A 212 2.34 -9.85 -0.67
C PRO A 212 1.95 -9.06 0.58
N VAL A 213 2.88 -8.75 1.49
CA VAL A 213 2.57 -8.13 2.78
C VAL A 213 1.93 -6.75 2.62
N ASN A 214 2.33 -5.99 1.59
CA ASN A 214 1.81 -4.64 1.34
C ASN A 214 0.32 -4.61 0.99
N SER A 215 -0.23 -5.70 0.45
CA SER A 215 -1.67 -5.82 0.21
C SER A 215 -2.45 -6.35 1.43
N ILE A 216 -1.76 -6.73 2.52
CA ILE A 216 -2.34 -7.34 3.71
C ILE A 216 -2.41 -6.34 4.86
N TRP A 217 -1.26 -5.82 5.30
CA TRP A 217 -1.20 -4.91 6.45
C TRP A 217 -1.77 -3.51 6.13
N GLU A 218 -2.03 -2.70 7.16
CA GLU A 218 -2.62 -1.34 7.04
C GLU A 218 -4.00 -1.32 6.33
N GLY A 219 -4.66 -2.46 6.32
CA GLY A 219 -5.92 -2.71 5.65
C GLY A 219 -5.76 -3.54 4.38
N SER A 220 -6.41 -4.69 4.34
CA SER A 220 -6.42 -5.58 3.18
C SER A 220 -7.16 -4.97 1.98
N GLY A 221 -7.07 -5.61 0.82
CA GLY A 221 -7.69 -5.11 -0.41
C GLY A 221 -9.18 -4.76 -0.27
N ASN A 222 -9.99 -5.61 0.39
CA ASN A 222 -11.39 -5.28 0.64
C ASN A 222 -11.56 -4.05 1.52
N ILE A 223 -10.74 -3.93 2.57
CA ILE A 223 -10.78 -2.78 3.49
C ILE A 223 -10.45 -1.49 2.72
N MET A 224 -9.51 -1.53 1.77
CA MET A 224 -9.20 -0.36 0.94
C MET A 224 -10.37 0.01 0.02
N CYS A 225 -11.02 -0.95 -0.62
CA CYS A 225 -12.19 -0.67 -1.46
C CYS A 225 -13.36 -0.10 -0.64
N LEU A 226 -13.61 -0.63 0.56
CA LEU A 226 -14.61 -0.07 1.49
C LEU A 226 -14.20 1.33 1.98
N ASP A 227 -12.91 1.61 2.12
CA ASP A 227 -12.43 2.94 2.49
C ASP A 227 -12.57 3.95 1.34
N VAL A 228 -12.44 3.52 0.08
CA VAL A 228 -12.79 4.33 -1.10
C VAL A 228 -14.27 4.70 -1.06
N LEU A 229 -15.18 3.74 -0.87
CA LEU A 229 -16.61 4.03 -0.73
C LEU A 229 -16.88 4.99 0.43
N ARG A 230 -16.23 4.78 1.58
CA ARG A 230 -16.35 5.67 2.74
C ARG A 230 -15.92 7.11 2.41
N ALA A 231 -14.81 7.29 1.68
CA ALA A 231 -14.37 8.61 1.23
C ALA A 231 -15.39 9.25 0.30
N MET A 232 -15.92 8.50 -0.67
CA MET A 232 -16.96 8.98 -1.58
C MET A 232 -18.20 9.51 -0.86
N PHE A 233 -18.65 8.82 0.21
CA PHE A 233 -19.87 9.20 0.93
C PHE A 233 -19.65 10.29 1.99
N ARG A 234 -18.49 10.33 2.62
CA ARG A 234 -18.24 11.23 3.76
C ARG A 234 -17.55 12.53 3.37
N GLU A 235 -16.80 12.53 2.28
CA GLU A 235 -15.96 13.64 1.85
C GLU A 235 -16.44 14.15 0.49
N LYS A 236 -17.23 15.23 0.52
CA LYS A 236 -17.87 15.79 -0.69
C LYS A 236 -16.87 16.15 -1.81
N ALA A 237 -15.61 16.41 -1.46
CA ALA A 237 -14.56 16.76 -2.40
C ALA A 237 -13.86 15.54 -3.02
N ALA A 238 -14.04 14.32 -2.51
CA ALA A 238 -13.26 13.14 -2.90
C ALA A 238 -13.48 12.75 -4.37
N VAL A 239 -14.75 12.57 -4.79
CA VAL A 239 -15.07 12.23 -6.20
C VAL A 239 -14.75 13.40 -7.14
N PRO A 240 -15.14 14.67 -6.83
CA PRO A 240 -14.74 15.82 -7.64
C PRO A 240 -13.22 15.93 -7.84
N ALA A 241 -12.39 15.65 -6.83
CA ALA A 241 -10.93 15.70 -6.96
C ALA A 241 -10.40 14.66 -7.96
N ILE A 242 -10.91 13.41 -7.92
CA ILE A 242 -10.59 12.39 -8.93
C ILE A 242 -11.00 12.84 -10.33
N LEU A 243 -12.24 13.33 -10.49
CA LEU A 243 -12.74 13.73 -11.81
C LEU A 243 -11.99 14.93 -12.36
N ALA A 244 -11.61 15.90 -11.52
CA ALA A 244 -10.80 17.04 -11.93
C ALA A 244 -9.41 16.63 -12.43
N GLU A 245 -8.78 15.65 -11.78
CA GLU A 245 -7.50 15.08 -12.22
C GLU A 245 -7.63 14.45 -13.60
N LEU A 246 -8.67 13.65 -13.83
CA LEU A 246 -8.94 12.99 -15.11
C LEU A 246 -9.32 14.01 -16.22
N ASP A 247 -10.12 15.01 -15.88
CA ASP A 247 -10.54 16.05 -16.84
C ASP A 247 -9.35 16.92 -17.30
N ALA A 248 -8.26 17.00 -16.52
CA ALA A 248 -7.04 17.70 -16.94
C ALA A 248 -6.35 17.04 -18.15
N ALA A 249 -6.55 15.74 -18.36
CA ALA A 249 -6.02 14.98 -19.49
C ALA A 249 -7.03 14.81 -20.64
N ARG A 250 -8.23 15.41 -20.53
CA ARG A 250 -9.31 15.26 -21.52
C ARG A 250 -8.85 15.64 -22.92
N GLY A 251 -9.13 14.78 -23.89
CA GLY A 251 -8.75 14.96 -25.30
C GLY A 251 -7.32 14.54 -25.63
N ALA A 252 -6.50 14.15 -24.65
CA ALA A 252 -5.15 13.67 -24.90
C ALA A 252 -5.13 12.27 -25.51
N ASN A 253 -6.07 11.41 -25.11
CA ASN A 253 -6.18 10.04 -25.59
C ASN A 253 -7.63 9.54 -25.56
N ALA A 254 -8.14 9.07 -26.69
CA ALA A 254 -9.54 8.63 -26.82
C ALA A 254 -9.90 7.42 -25.91
N ASN A 255 -8.94 6.52 -25.63
CA ASN A 255 -9.18 5.39 -24.74
C ASN A 255 -9.27 5.87 -23.27
N LEU A 256 -8.48 6.86 -22.89
CA LEU A 256 -8.55 7.48 -21.55
C LEU A 256 -9.87 8.22 -21.38
N ASP A 257 -10.29 8.97 -22.40
CA ASP A 257 -11.59 9.67 -22.37
C ASP A 257 -12.74 8.67 -22.20
N ALA A 258 -12.74 7.57 -22.96
CA ALA A 258 -13.74 6.50 -22.84
C ALA A 258 -13.73 5.84 -21.46
N ALA A 259 -12.54 5.57 -20.89
CA ALA A 259 -12.41 5.01 -19.53
C ALA A 259 -12.92 6.01 -18.47
N THR A 260 -12.68 7.30 -18.64
CA THR A 260 -13.18 8.36 -17.76
C THR A 260 -14.71 8.43 -17.78
N GLU A 261 -15.33 8.40 -18.96
CA GLU A 261 -16.80 8.38 -19.06
C GLU A 261 -17.40 7.12 -18.44
N ARG A 262 -16.80 5.95 -18.70
CA ARG A 262 -17.20 4.71 -18.03
C ARG A 262 -17.11 4.82 -16.51
N LEU A 263 -16.05 5.43 -15.98
CA LEU A 263 -15.91 5.63 -14.53
C LEU A 263 -17.03 6.54 -13.99
N LYS A 264 -17.41 7.60 -14.71
CA LYS A 264 -18.51 8.49 -14.33
C LYS A 264 -19.84 7.73 -14.27
N ASP A 265 -20.12 6.87 -15.25
CA ASP A 265 -21.32 6.04 -15.28
C ASP A 265 -21.35 5.06 -14.08
N GLU A 266 -20.22 4.38 -13.80
CA GLU A 266 -20.09 3.48 -12.66
C GLU A 266 -20.27 4.19 -11.31
N LEU A 267 -19.83 5.44 -11.18
CA LEU A 267 -19.99 6.25 -9.98
C LEU A 267 -21.42 6.81 -9.83
N ALA A 268 -22.12 7.03 -10.92
CA ALA A 268 -23.52 7.49 -10.90
C ALA A 268 -24.50 6.38 -10.48
N ASP A 269 -24.19 5.13 -10.78
CA ASP A 269 -24.98 3.98 -10.36
C ASP A 269 -24.77 3.67 -8.88
N GLN A 270 -25.82 3.82 -8.08
CA GLN A 270 -25.81 3.60 -6.64
C GLN A 270 -26.21 2.17 -6.24
N ALA A 271 -26.58 1.31 -7.20
CA ALA A 271 -26.96 -0.06 -6.91
C ALA A 271 -25.73 -0.91 -6.55
N ASP A 272 -25.85 -1.74 -5.52
CA ASP A 272 -24.87 -2.75 -5.13
C ASP A 272 -23.40 -2.24 -5.02
N LEU A 273 -23.21 -1.01 -4.59
CA LEU A 273 -21.88 -0.36 -4.52
C LEU A 273 -20.85 -1.18 -3.75
N GLU A 274 -21.23 -1.81 -2.63
CA GLU A 274 -20.30 -2.62 -1.86
C GLU A 274 -19.85 -3.87 -2.63
N LEU A 275 -20.76 -4.52 -3.37
CA LEU A 275 -20.44 -5.66 -4.24
C LEU A 275 -19.50 -5.24 -5.37
N ARG A 276 -19.70 -4.04 -5.93
CA ARG A 276 -18.92 -3.47 -7.02
C ARG A 276 -17.67 -2.70 -6.57
N ALA A 277 -17.42 -2.56 -5.26
CA ALA A 277 -16.35 -1.72 -4.71
C ALA A 277 -14.97 -2.03 -5.30
N ARG A 278 -14.65 -3.29 -5.55
CA ARG A 278 -13.37 -3.68 -6.17
C ARG A 278 -13.26 -3.20 -7.61
N SER A 279 -14.28 -3.42 -8.44
CA SER A 279 -14.26 -3.01 -9.85
C SER A 279 -14.26 -1.49 -10.01
N ILE A 280 -14.99 -0.76 -9.16
CA ILE A 280 -14.95 0.71 -9.13
C ILE A 280 -13.55 1.21 -8.75
N THR A 281 -12.94 0.65 -7.69
CA THR A 281 -11.60 1.05 -7.25
C THR A 281 -10.54 0.71 -8.29
N GLU A 282 -10.64 -0.44 -8.95
CA GLU A 282 -9.77 -0.83 -10.06
C GLU A 282 -9.90 0.16 -11.23
N LEU A 283 -11.12 0.47 -11.64
CA LEU A 283 -11.36 1.42 -12.74
C LEU A 283 -10.81 2.81 -12.40
N MET A 284 -11.00 3.30 -11.16
CA MET A 284 -10.37 4.55 -10.68
C MET A 284 -8.84 4.49 -10.81
N ALA A 285 -8.23 3.39 -10.38
CA ALA A 285 -6.77 3.24 -10.40
C ALA A 285 -6.22 3.24 -11.83
N ILE A 286 -6.80 2.43 -12.72
CA ILE A 286 -6.37 2.32 -14.12
C ILE A 286 -6.56 3.65 -14.86
N THR A 287 -7.70 4.33 -14.64
CA THR A 287 -7.97 5.62 -15.29
C THR A 287 -7.02 6.72 -14.78
N LEU A 288 -6.68 6.72 -13.47
CA LEU A 288 -5.68 7.65 -12.93
C LEU A 288 -4.25 7.36 -13.40
N GLN A 289 -3.94 6.12 -13.72
CA GLN A 289 -2.63 5.72 -14.25
C GLN A 289 -2.47 6.10 -15.73
N GLY A 290 -3.54 6.08 -16.51
CA GLY A 290 -3.56 6.44 -17.93
C GLY A 290 -3.37 7.92 -18.18
#